data_75cbac1c4ac8dfbb7c34c382bb226eac
#
_entry.id   75cbac1c4ac8dfbb7c34c382bb226eac
#
_cell.length_a   1.000
_cell.length_b   1.000
_cell.length_c   1.000
_cell.angle_alpha   90.00
_cell.angle_beta   90.00
_cell.angle_gamma   90.00
#
_symmetry.space_group_name_H-M   'P 1'
#
loop_
_entity.id
_entity.type
_entity.pdbx_description
1 polymer ?
#
loop_
_entity_poly.entity_id
_entity_poly.type
_entity_poly.pdbx_seq_one_letter_code
_entity_poly.pdbx_strand_id
1 'polypeptide(L)'
;METIAPGTTVLSTNEVSDVQSAEILCNGAVAWGVQYHPEYPLREIAAIVRRIGPRLIDEGFFLDTREIANFADDLVTLDRNPAEKRLAWRYGISKNVLDKKLRTGEVANWLQYQVLPTRAKRGRG
;
A
#
# COMPACT_ATOMS: atom_id res chain seq x y z
N MET A 1 -3.06 17.15 -12.02
CA MET A 1 -4.23 16.24 -12.03
C MET A 1 -3.97 15.07 -12.96
N GLU A 2 -4.20 13.88 -12.47
CA GLU A 2 -4.04 12.68 -13.28
C GLU A 2 -5.21 12.50 -14.23
N THR A 3 -4.92 12.08 -15.47
CA THR A 3 -5.97 11.78 -16.45
C THR A 3 -6.61 10.43 -16.15
N ILE A 4 -7.92 10.39 -16.04
CA ILE A 4 -8.68 9.18 -15.75
C ILE A 4 -9.31 8.65 -17.03
N ALA A 5 -9.04 7.38 -17.36
CA ALA A 5 -9.61 6.73 -18.54
C ALA A 5 -11.12 6.51 -18.39
N PRO A 6 -11.87 6.48 -19.51
CA PRO A 6 -13.30 6.14 -19.47
C PRO A 6 -13.54 4.78 -18.81
N GLY A 7 -14.64 4.65 -18.08
CA GLY A 7 -14.98 3.41 -17.36
C GLY A 7 -14.26 3.21 -16.04
N THR A 8 -13.53 4.22 -15.59
CA THR A 8 -12.77 4.18 -14.33
C THR A 8 -13.56 4.85 -13.21
N THR A 9 -13.61 4.17 -12.06
CA THR A 9 -14.16 4.71 -10.82
C THR A 9 -13.05 4.81 -9.78
N VAL A 10 -12.81 6.01 -9.24
CA VAL A 10 -11.81 6.23 -8.21
C VAL A 10 -12.36 5.71 -6.86
N LEU A 11 -11.62 4.80 -6.23
CA LEU A 11 -11.99 4.19 -4.96
C LEU A 11 -11.34 4.85 -3.75
N SER A 12 -10.13 5.38 -3.91
CA SER A 12 -9.43 6.11 -2.85
C SER A 12 -8.50 7.18 -3.40
N THR A 13 -8.28 8.23 -2.61
CA THR A 13 -7.40 9.36 -2.93
C THR A 13 -6.54 9.73 -1.74
N ASN A 14 -5.50 10.56 -1.96
CA ASN A 14 -4.75 11.20 -0.89
C ASN A 14 -4.21 12.57 -1.36
N GLU A 15 -3.45 13.27 -0.51
CA GLU A 15 -2.93 14.61 -0.81
C GLU A 15 -1.90 14.65 -1.94
N VAL A 16 -1.25 13.51 -2.21
CA VAL A 16 -0.18 13.41 -3.21
C VAL A 16 -0.73 12.99 -4.57
N SER A 17 -1.74 12.12 -4.58
CA SER A 17 -2.33 11.58 -5.81
C SER A 17 -3.85 11.56 -5.72
N ASP A 18 -4.50 12.05 -6.77
CA ASP A 18 -5.96 12.01 -6.88
C ASP A 18 -6.49 10.58 -7.03
N VAL A 19 -5.64 9.65 -7.47
CA VAL A 19 -6.02 8.25 -7.65
C VAL A 19 -5.04 7.34 -6.91
N GLN A 20 -5.47 6.75 -5.80
CA GLN A 20 -4.72 5.72 -5.07
C GLN A 20 -5.20 4.32 -5.41
N SER A 21 -6.49 4.15 -5.64
CA SER A 21 -7.05 2.92 -6.15
C SER A 21 -8.24 3.22 -7.05
N ALA A 22 -8.49 2.35 -8.01
CA ALA A 22 -9.56 2.54 -8.99
C ALA A 22 -10.12 1.21 -9.46
N GLU A 23 -11.40 1.22 -9.80
CA GLU A 23 -12.06 0.15 -10.52
C GLU A 23 -12.13 0.53 -12.01
N ILE A 24 -11.74 -0.40 -12.88
CA ILE A 24 -11.68 -0.19 -14.33
C ILE A 24 -12.58 -1.22 -15.01
N LEU A 25 -13.52 -0.73 -15.81
CA LEU A 25 -14.39 -1.57 -16.65
C LEU A 25 -13.88 -1.56 -18.08
N CYS A 26 -13.62 -2.74 -18.63
CA CYS A 26 -13.13 -2.88 -19.99
C CYS A 26 -13.63 -4.17 -20.63
N ASN A 27 -14.41 -4.07 -21.73
CA ASN A 27 -14.90 -5.22 -22.50
C ASN A 27 -15.59 -6.31 -21.62
N GLY A 28 -16.38 -5.89 -20.64
CA GLY A 28 -17.06 -6.80 -19.72
C GLY A 28 -16.19 -7.35 -18.60
N ALA A 29 -14.92 -6.97 -18.55
CA ALA A 29 -14.03 -7.31 -17.45
C ALA A 29 -13.95 -6.17 -16.44
N VAL A 30 -13.69 -6.53 -15.19
CA VAL A 30 -13.49 -5.58 -14.09
C VAL A 30 -12.09 -5.76 -13.54
N ALA A 31 -11.31 -4.68 -13.49
CA ALA A 31 -9.98 -4.65 -12.89
C ALA A 31 -9.93 -3.61 -11.78
N TRP A 32 -9.22 -3.93 -10.69
CA TRP A 32 -8.92 -2.97 -9.62
C TRP A 32 -7.43 -2.69 -9.61
N GLY A 33 -7.07 -1.42 -9.65
CA GLY A 33 -5.69 -0.98 -9.59
C GLY A 33 -5.41 -0.21 -8.31
N VAL A 34 -4.24 -0.41 -7.73
CA VAL A 34 -3.77 0.33 -6.56
C VAL A 34 -2.36 0.86 -6.82
N GLN A 35 -2.05 2.05 -6.28
CA GLN A 35 -0.72 2.66 -6.39
C GLN A 35 0.17 2.39 -5.18
N TYR A 36 -0.33 1.69 -4.18
CA TYR A 36 0.41 1.31 -2.99
C TYR A 36 0.63 -0.21 -2.96
N HIS A 37 1.46 -0.66 -2.02
CA HIS A 37 1.77 -2.07 -1.85
C HIS A 37 1.07 -2.63 -0.60
N PRO A 38 -0.19 -3.09 -0.70
CA PRO A 38 -0.92 -3.61 0.46
C PRO A 38 -0.31 -4.91 1.01
N GLU A 39 0.47 -5.61 0.19
CA GLU A 39 1.16 -6.84 0.58
C GLU A 39 2.38 -6.62 1.46
N TYR A 40 2.92 -5.40 1.53
CA TYR A 40 4.16 -5.12 2.26
C TYR A 40 3.89 -4.73 3.72
N PRO A 41 4.31 -5.56 4.69
CA PRO A 41 4.38 -5.13 6.08
C PRO A 41 5.56 -4.16 6.27
N LEU A 42 5.60 -3.46 7.40
CA LEU A 42 6.64 -2.46 7.65
C LEU A 42 8.06 -3.05 7.64
N ARG A 43 8.24 -4.30 8.06
CA ARG A 43 9.56 -4.96 8.01
C ARG A 43 10.09 -5.09 6.58
N GLU A 44 9.22 -5.31 5.61
CA GLU A 44 9.60 -5.36 4.19
C GLU A 44 9.98 -3.97 3.67
N ILE A 45 9.23 -2.95 4.05
CA ILE A 45 9.55 -1.57 3.72
C ILE A 45 10.90 -1.18 4.33
N ALA A 46 11.18 -1.58 5.57
CA ALA A 46 12.47 -1.35 6.22
C ALA A 46 13.61 -1.99 5.43
N ALA A 47 13.43 -3.22 4.95
CA ALA A 47 14.45 -3.91 4.15
C ALA A 47 14.69 -3.19 2.82
N ILE A 48 13.64 -2.72 2.16
CA ILE A 48 13.74 -1.95 0.91
C ILE A 48 14.49 -0.64 1.15
N VAL A 49 14.13 0.10 2.19
CA VAL A 49 14.78 1.38 2.54
C VAL A 49 16.28 1.19 2.80
N ARG A 50 16.68 0.13 3.50
CA ARG A 50 18.09 -0.19 3.71
C ARG A 50 18.81 -0.48 2.40
N ARG A 51 18.16 -1.22 1.49
CA ARG A 51 18.76 -1.60 0.21
C ARG A 51 18.98 -0.42 -0.72
N ILE A 52 18.00 0.49 -0.80
CA ILE A 52 18.07 1.66 -1.69
C ILE A 52 18.53 2.92 -0.96
N GLY A 53 19.03 2.79 0.25
CA GLY A 53 19.47 3.90 1.10
C GLY A 53 20.35 4.93 0.43
N PRO A 54 21.44 4.54 -0.27
CA PRO A 54 22.32 5.51 -0.95
C PRO A 54 21.55 6.39 -1.94
N ARG A 55 20.63 5.81 -2.69
CA ARG A 55 19.80 6.57 -3.62
C ARG A 55 18.85 7.55 -2.91
N LEU A 56 18.27 7.14 -1.79
CA LEU A 56 17.41 8.02 -0.99
C LEU A 56 18.17 9.21 -0.41
N ILE A 57 19.42 9.03 -0.04
CA ILE A 57 20.29 10.12 0.39
C ILE A 57 20.59 11.06 -0.78
N ASP A 58 20.93 10.53 -1.94
CA ASP A 58 21.23 11.32 -3.14
C ASP A 58 20.02 12.15 -3.58
N GLU A 59 18.81 11.62 -3.43
CA GLU A 59 17.56 12.30 -3.78
C GLU A 59 17.05 13.25 -2.69
N GLY A 60 17.74 13.34 -1.54
CA GLY A 60 17.44 14.27 -0.47
C GLY A 60 16.36 13.83 0.52
N PHE A 61 15.95 12.57 0.50
CA PHE A 61 14.96 12.05 1.46
C PHE A 61 15.53 11.79 2.84
N PHE A 62 16.81 11.46 2.91
CA PHE A 62 17.55 11.25 4.16
C PHE A 62 18.89 11.97 4.11
N LEU A 63 19.39 12.41 5.26
CA LEU A 63 20.65 13.12 5.36
C LEU A 63 21.85 12.19 5.24
N ASP A 64 21.80 11.02 5.88
CA ASP A 64 22.91 10.08 5.96
C ASP A 64 22.45 8.64 6.24
N THR A 65 23.39 7.71 6.27
CA THR A 65 23.12 6.30 6.53
C THR A 65 22.59 6.04 7.94
N ARG A 66 22.95 6.86 8.90
CA ARG A 66 22.46 6.76 10.28
C ARG A 66 20.97 7.04 10.37
N GLU A 67 20.51 8.06 9.66
CA GLU A 67 19.09 8.40 9.61
C GLU A 67 18.26 7.27 8.97
N ILE A 68 18.79 6.67 7.90
CA ILE A 68 18.18 5.50 7.27
C ILE A 68 18.09 4.31 8.25
N ALA A 69 19.19 4.02 8.94
CA ALA A 69 19.22 2.92 9.91
C ALA A 69 18.21 3.13 11.03
N ASN A 70 18.11 4.32 11.57
CA ASN A 70 17.16 4.67 12.62
C ASN A 70 15.71 4.53 12.13
N PHE A 71 15.42 5.02 10.96
CA PHE A 71 14.09 4.91 10.35
C PHE A 71 13.70 3.45 10.12
N ALA A 72 14.58 2.66 9.54
CA ALA A 72 14.34 1.23 9.28
C ALA A 72 14.16 0.45 10.58
N ASP A 73 14.95 0.72 11.62
CA ASP A 73 14.83 0.09 12.92
C ASP A 73 13.49 0.44 13.59
N ASP A 74 13.04 1.68 13.48
CA ASP A 74 11.74 2.11 13.98
C ASP A 74 10.59 1.39 13.28
N LEU A 75 10.68 1.21 11.97
CA LEU A 75 9.68 0.45 11.21
C LEU A 75 9.62 -1.01 11.66
N VAL A 76 10.76 -1.64 11.89
CA VAL A 76 10.82 -3.03 12.38
C VAL A 76 10.22 -3.12 13.79
N THR A 77 10.54 -2.17 14.66
CA THR A 77 9.99 -2.10 16.01
C THR A 77 8.46 -1.98 15.97
N LEU A 78 7.95 -1.10 15.13
CA LEU A 78 6.52 -0.89 14.98
C LEU A 78 5.81 -2.10 14.37
N ASP A 79 6.46 -2.81 13.44
CA ASP A 79 5.92 -4.04 12.86
C ASP A 79 5.75 -5.14 13.92
N ARG A 80 6.72 -5.27 14.83
CA ARG A 80 6.67 -6.23 15.94
C ARG A 80 5.68 -5.82 17.02
N ASN A 81 5.53 -4.53 17.26
CA ASN A 81 4.66 -3.98 18.30
C ASN A 81 3.80 -2.84 17.73
N PRO A 82 2.68 -3.16 17.03
CA PRO A 82 1.79 -2.15 16.46
C PRO A 82 1.14 -1.22 17.49
N ALA A 83 1.19 -1.57 18.77
CA ALA A 83 0.68 -0.75 19.86
C ALA A 83 1.64 0.38 20.28
N GLU A 84 2.84 0.45 19.70
CA GLU A 84 3.81 1.51 19.95
C GLU A 84 3.36 2.83 19.30
N LYS A 85 2.42 3.51 19.94
CA LYS A 85 1.76 4.70 19.42
C LYS A 85 2.70 5.85 19.14
N ARG A 86 3.78 5.97 19.92
CA ARG A 86 4.77 7.04 19.76
C ARG A 86 5.44 6.97 18.39
N LEU A 87 5.85 5.78 17.95
CA LEU A 87 6.46 5.58 16.64
C LEU A 87 5.44 5.74 15.51
N ALA A 88 4.25 5.18 15.66
CA ALA A 88 3.19 5.33 14.68
C ALA A 88 2.85 6.81 14.46
N TRP A 89 2.75 7.56 15.54
CA TRP A 89 2.44 8.99 15.47
C TRP A 89 3.59 9.81 14.86
N ARG A 90 4.84 9.47 15.21
CA ARG A 90 6.03 10.15 14.66
C ARG A 90 6.06 10.12 13.14
N TYR A 91 5.70 9.00 12.53
CA TYR A 91 5.76 8.80 11.07
C TYR A 91 4.39 8.91 10.39
N GLY A 92 3.34 9.26 11.12
CA GLY A 92 2.00 9.36 10.56
C GLY A 92 1.42 8.03 10.05
N ILE A 93 1.81 6.92 10.67
CA ILE A 93 1.38 5.58 10.26
C ILE A 93 0.05 5.24 10.96
N SER A 94 -0.97 4.94 10.17
CA SER A 94 -2.30 4.59 10.65
C SER A 94 -2.48 3.08 10.87
N LYS A 95 -3.57 2.71 11.53
CA LYS A 95 -3.97 1.30 11.68
C LYS A 95 -4.12 0.60 10.33
N ASN A 96 -4.52 1.31 9.28
CA ASN A 96 -4.68 0.74 7.94
C ASN A 96 -3.38 0.16 7.39
N VAL A 97 -2.24 0.69 7.80
CA VAL A 97 -0.92 0.18 7.43
C VAL A 97 -0.46 -0.95 8.36
N LEU A 98 -0.71 -0.81 9.66
CA LEU A 98 -0.22 -1.73 10.68
C LEU A 98 -0.99 -3.05 10.73
N ASP A 99 -2.29 -3.01 10.53
CA ASP A 99 -3.15 -4.19 10.57
C ASP A 99 -3.22 -4.83 9.19
N LYS A 100 -2.73 -6.06 9.08
CA LYS A 100 -2.74 -6.80 7.81
C LYS A 100 -4.12 -6.90 7.20
N LYS A 101 -5.14 -7.14 8.00
CA LYS A 101 -6.53 -7.27 7.54
C LYS A 101 -7.04 -5.96 6.95
N LEU A 102 -6.76 -4.83 7.59
CA LEU A 102 -7.14 -3.51 7.08
C LEU A 102 -6.31 -3.14 5.85
N ARG A 103 -5.00 -3.40 5.88
CA ARG A 103 -4.08 -3.11 4.77
C ARG A 103 -4.46 -3.85 3.50
N THR A 104 -4.88 -5.09 3.61
CA THR A 104 -5.26 -5.93 2.46
C THR A 104 -6.76 -5.92 2.18
N GLY A 105 -7.53 -5.01 2.78
CA GLY A 105 -8.97 -4.96 2.66
C GLY A 105 -9.49 -4.84 1.23
N GLU A 106 -8.86 -4.01 0.40
CA GLU A 106 -9.26 -3.87 -1.00
C GLU A 106 -9.02 -5.14 -1.80
N VAL A 107 -7.91 -5.84 -1.55
CA VAL A 107 -7.61 -7.14 -2.20
C VAL A 107 -8.66 -8.18 -1.79
N ALA A 108 -9.00 -8.23 -0.51
CA ALA A 108 -10.03 -9.15 0.01
C ALA A 108 -11.40 -8.86 -0.62
N ASN A 109 -11.77 -7.58 -0.74
CA ASN A 109 -13.00 -7.16 -1.38
C ASN A 109 -13.03 -7.53 -2.86
N TRP A 110 -11.93 -7.32 -3.56
CA TRP A 110 -11.82 -7.71 -4.97
C TRP A 110 -12.01 -9.22 -5.15
N LEU A 111 -11.36 -10.04 -4.32
CA LEU A 111 -11.56 -11.49 -4.35
C LEU A 111 -13.01 -11.87 -4.09
N GLN A 112 -13.63 -11.31 -3.07
CA GLN A 112 -14.99 -11.66 -2.65
C GLN A 112 -16.06 -11.23 -3.66
N TYR A 113 -15.96 -10.01 -4.18
CA TYR A 113 -17.03 -9.42 -4.98
C TYR A 113 -16.81 -9.51 -6.49
N GLN A 114 -15.58 -9.75 -6.96
CA GLN A 114 -15.26 -9.81 -8.38
C GLN A 114 -14.77 -11.19 -8.82
N VAL A 115 -13.78 -11.76 -8.14
CA VAL A 115 -13.14 -13.01 -8.59
C VAL A 115 -14.02 -14.22 -8.33
N LEU A 116 -14.51 -14.41 -7.10
CA LEU A 116 -15.30 -15.57 -6.73
C LEU A 116 -16.64 -15.65 -7.49
N PRO A 117 -17.41 -14.55 -7.63
CA PRO A 117 -18.64 -14.60 -8.44
C PRO A 117 -18.39 -14.92 -9.91
N THR A 118 -17.33 -14.34 -10.51
CA THR A 118 -16.96 -14.61 -11.91
C THR A 118 -16.54 -16.07 -12.11
N ARG A 119 -15.78 -16.61 -11.19
CA ARG A 119 -15.36 -18.01 -11.19
C ARG A 119 -16.55 -18.94 -11.16
N ALA A 120 -17.52 -18.67 -10.29
CA ALA A 120 -18.75 -19.46 -10.18
C ALA A 120 -19.55 -19.42 -11.49
N LYS A 121 -19.71 -18.24 -12.12
CA LYS A 121 -20.41 -18.08 -13.40
C LYS A 121 -19.75 -18.83 -14.54
N ARG A 122 -18.42 -18.99 -14.53
CA ARG A 122 -17.67 -19.72 -15.55
C ARG A 122 -17.62 -21.23 -15.32
N GLY A 123 -18.30 -21.75 -14.30
CA GLY A 123 -18.28 -23.16 -13.96
C GLY A 123 -16.94 -23.68 -13.48
N ARG A 124 -16.06 -22.81 -13.04
CA ARG A 124 -14.75 -23.14 -12.46
C ARG A 124 -14.91 -23.22 -10.95
N GLY A 125 -15.19 -24.40 -10.51
CA GLY A 125 -15.32 -24.70 -9.09
C GLY A 125 -14.03 -24.57 -8.30
#